data_a0acc47e77a6c0f191908fa6d3ed95d2
#
_entry.id   a0acc47e77a6c0f191908fa6d3ed95d2
#
_cell.length_a   1.000
_cell.length_b   1.000
_cell.length_c   1.000
_cell.angle_alpha   90.00
_cell.angle_beta   90.00
_cell.angle_gamma   90.00
#
_symmetry.space_group_name_H-M   'P 1'
#
loop_
_entity.id
_entity.type
_entity.pdbx_description
1 polymer ?
#
loop_
_entity_poly.entity_id
_entity_poly.type
_entity_poly.pdbx_seq_one_letter_code
_entity_poly.pdbx_strand_id
1 'polypeptide(L)'
;MPHPWIADRTLAFDSSGIRKVFDLAGKIKNPINLSIGQPDFDVPIAVQDAMINAIRDGKNNYSVTQGIPELRQGLKEKRGIAGESERDLFICSGTSGGLNLALMSMINEGDEVIFFDPYFVMYPSLVRMAGGVPVPLDCGEGFQIDVGRVEQAITDKTKMIIFNSPSNPTGVVTSETQIKELAELAQKHDVALLSDEIYSCLLYTSPSPRD
;
A
#
# COMPACT_ATOMS: atom_id res chain seq x y z
N MET A 1 8.55 -21.43 -23.55
CA MET A 1 7.16 -21.47 -23.04
C MET A 1 7.23 -21.65 -21.52
N PRO A 2 6.41 -20.98 -20.74
CA PRO A 2 6.36 -21.19 -19.30
C PRO A 2 5.96 -22.64 -19.00
N HIS A 3 6.37 -23.15 -17.86
CA HIS A 3 6.04 -24.51 -17.44
C HIS A 3 4.52 -24.66 -17.28
N PRO A 4 3.89 -25.77 -17.71
CA PRO A 4 2.42 -25.92 -17.72
C PRO A 4 1.75 -25.85 -16.34
N TRP A 5 2.53 -25.90 -15.25
CA TRP A 5 2.02 -25.70 -13.89
C TRP A 5 1.97 -24.24 -13.45
N ILE A 6 2.53 -23.34 -14.27
CA ILE A 6 2.51 -21.90 -13.98
C ILE A 6 1.18 -21.35 -14.45
N ALA A 7 0.45 -20.71 -13.55
CA ALA A 7 -0.84 -20.10 -13.87
C ALA A 7 -0.67 -18.92 -14.83
N ASP A 8 -1.56 -18.81 -15.82
CA ASP A 8 -1.51 -17.76 -16.86
C ASP A 8 -1.47 -16.35 -16.29
N ARG A 9 -2.16 -16.13 -15.16
CA ARG A 9 -2.15 -14.83 -14.46
C ARG A 9 -0.75 -14.33 -14.07
N THR A 10 0.22 -15.23 -13.90
CA THR A 10 1.60 -14.87 -13.56
C THR A 10 2.39 -14.36 -14.77
N LEU A 11 1.93 -14.63 -15.99
CA LEU A 11 2.55 -14.16 -17.23
C LEU A 11 2.36 -12.65 -17.43
N ALA A 12 1.36 -12.08 -16.75
CA ALA A 12 1.09 -10.64 -16.78
C ALA A 12 2.02 -9.83 -15.84
N PHE A 13 2.90 -10.51 -15.08
CA PHE A 13 3.92 -9.83 -14.28
C PHE A 13 5.13 -9.52 -15.15
N ASP A 14 5.40 -8.25 -15.35
CA ASP A 14 6.69 -7.84 -15.87
C ASP A 14 7.74 -8.03 -14.76
N SER A 15 8.83 -8.73 -15.09
CA SER A 15 9.94 -8.88 -14.15
C SER A 15 10.49 -7.48 -13.85
N SER A 16 10.22 -7.00 -12.64
CA SER A 16 10.43 -5.62 -12.26
C SER A 16 11.80 -5.11 -12.67
N GLY A 17 11.88 -3.91 -13.23
CA GLY A 17 13.13 -3.20 -13.52
C GLY A 17 14.07 -3.13 -12.32
N ILE A 18 13.55 -3.31 -11.10
CA ILE A 18 14.28 -3.39 -9.83
C ILE A 18 15.38 -4.45 -9.88
N ARG A 19 15.11 -5.65 -10.41
CA ARG A 19 16.11 -6.72 -10.52
C ARG A 19 17.25 -6.33 -11.45
N LYS A 20 16.93 -5.66 -12.57
CA LYS A 20 17.94 -5.14 -13.51
C LYS A 20 18.83 -4.07 -12.84
N VAL A 21 18.25 -3.22 -11.99
CA VAL A 21 18.98 -2.21 -11.23
C VAL A 21 19.95 -2.87 -10.23
N PHE A 22 19.52 -3.92 -9.51
CA PHE A 22 20.41 -4.67 -8.62
C PHE A 22 21.58 -5.32 -9.37
N ASP A 23 21.31 -5.96 -10.51
CA ASP A 23 22.34 -6.60 -11.32
C ASP A 23 23.34 -5.58 -11.88
N LEU A 24 22.91 -4.36 -12.19
CA LEU A 24 23.77 -3.26 -12.62
C LEU A 24 24.57 -2.68 -11.46
N ALA A 25 23.91 -2.44 -10.32
CA ALA A 25 24.57 -1.89 -9.11
C ALA A 25 25.69 -2.79 -8.60
N GLY A 26 25.50 -4.11 -8.66
CA GLY A 26 26.52 -5.09 -8.28
C GLY A 26 27.82 -5.03 -9.12
N LYS A 27 27.78 -4.38 -10.29
CA LYS A 27 28.94 -4.20 -11.19
C LYS A 27 29.66 -2.87 -10.99
N ILE A 28 29.10 -1.95 -10.19
CA ILE A 28 29.65 -0.62 -9.95
C ILE A 28 30.38 -0.63 -8.61
N LYS A 29 31.61 -0.15 -8.60
CA LYS A 29 32.39 0.01 -7.37
C LYS A 29 31.87 1.20 -6.57
N ASN A 30 31.41 0.98 -5.32
CA ASN A 30 30.81 2.00 -4.44
C ASN A 30 29.63 2.76 -5.08
N PRO A 31 28.55 2.06 -5.47
CA PRO A 31 27.40 2.72 -6.06
C PRO A 31 26.66 3.59 -5.03
N ILE A 32 26.18 4.75 -5.46
CA ILE A 32 25.20 5.52 -4.68
C ILE A 32 23.83 4.87 -4.92
N ASN A 33 23.30 4.20 -3.91
CA ASN A 33 22.04 3.49 -4.02
C ASN A 33 20.85 4.42 -3.69
N LEU A 34 20.10 4.81 -4.71
CA LEU A 34 18.85 5.57 -4.60
C LEU A 34 17.63 4.75 -5.05
N SER A 35 17.79 3.42 -5.21
CA SER A 35 16.75 2.55 -5.79
C SER A 35 15.76 2.01 -4.77
N ILE A 36 16.16 1.84 -3.51
CA ILE A 36 15.31 1.34 -2.44
C ILE A 36 15.37 2.30 -1.27
N GLY A 37 14.21 2.83 -0.90
CA GLY A 37 14.04 3.61 0.33
C GLY A 37 13.97 2.67 1.54
N GLN A 38 14.94 2.77 2.43
CA GLN A 38 14.92 2.11 3.73
C GLN A 38 15.52 3.04 4.78
N PRO A 39 15.09 2.91 6.06
CA PRO A 39 15.73 3.68 7.14
C PRO A 39 17.22 3.41 7.20
N ASP A 40 18.02 4.44 7.50
CA ASP A 40 19.47 4.38 7.68
C ASP A 40 19.87 4.20 9.15
N PHE A 41 18.92 3.87 10.01
CA PHE A 41 19.09 3.60 11.43
C PHE A 41 18.50 2.23 11.80
N ASP A 42 19.06 1.64 12.85
CA ASP A 42 18.66 0.34 13.37
C ASP A 42 17.30 0.42 14.11
N VAL A 43 16.71 -0.75 14.33
CA VAL A 43 15.52 -0.88 15.19
C VAL A 43 15.85 -0.37 16.59
N PRO A 44 15.02 0.50 17.21
CA PRO A 44 15.27 1.01 18.55
C PRO A 44 15.48 -0.12 19.58
N ILE A 45 16.46 0.04 20.47
CA ILE A 45 16.85 -0.98 21.46
C ILE A 45 15.64 -1.49 22.26
N ALA A 46 14.75 -0.60 22.68
CA ALA A 46 13.54 -0.99 23.43
C ALA A 46 12.65 -1.97 22.65
N VAL A 47 12.58 -1.84 21.34
CA VAL A 47 11.81 -2.74 20.47
C VAL A 47 12.52 -4.08 20.32
N GLN A 48 13.86 -4.05 20.16
CA GLN A 48 14.67 -5.28 20.10
C GLN A 48 14.54 -6.09 21.38
N ASP A 49 14.70 -5.44 22.54
CA ASP A 49 14.59 -6.07 23.86
C ASP A 49 13.19 -6.65 24.10
N ALA A 50 12.14 -5.91 23.72
CA ALA A 50 10.76 -6.39 23.83
C ALA A 50 10.52 -7.66 22.99
N MET A 51 11.05 -7.72 21.78
CA MET A 51 10.95 -8.91 20.91
C MET A 51 11.72 -10.10 21.52
N ILE A 52 12.95 -9.89 21.98
CA ILE A 52 13.79 -10.93 22.60
C ILE A 52 13.10 -11.49 23.84
N ASN A 53 12.57 -10.61 24.69
CA ASN A 53 11.88 -11.02 25.90
C ASN A 53 10.60 -11.80 25.58
N ALA A 54 9.81 -11.35 24.61
CA ALA A 54 8.62 -12.10 24.19
C ALA A 54 8.93 -13.53 23.74
N ILE A 55 10.05 -13.73 23.02
CA ILE A 55 10.50 -15.07 22.63
C ILE A 55 10.91 -15.90 23.87
N ARG A 56 11.70 -15.31 24.78
CA ARG A 56 12.14 -15.97 26.02
C ARG A 56 10.99 -16.34 26.95
N ASP A 57 9.97 -15.49 26.98
CA ASP A 57 8.74 -15.71 27.75
C ASP A 57 7.78 -16.71 27.10
N GLY A 58 8.18 -17.35 25.99
CA GLY A 58 7.38 -18.37 25.33
C GLY A 58 6.16 -17.84 24.57
N LYS A 59 6.14 -16.55 24.19
CA LYS A 59 5.04 -15.95 23.39
C LYS A 59 5.14 -16.31 21.92
N ASN A 60 5.21 -17.62 21.61
CA ASN A 60 5.45 -18.18 20.26
C ASN A 60 4.28 -19.08 19.80
N ASN A 61 3.15 -19.03 20.48
CA ASN A 61 1.96 -19.80 20.12
C ASN A 61 1.22 -19.17 18.94
N TYR A 62 0.28 -19.90 18.38
CA TYR A 62 -0.64 -19.36 17.39
C TYR A 62 -1.39 -18.14 17.93
N SER A 63 -1.42 -17.08 17.16
CA SER A 63 -2.27 -15.92 17.42
C SER A 63 -3.65 -16.13 16.77
N VAL A 64 -4.62 -15.33 17.20
CA VAL A 64 -5.88 -15.21 16.44
C VAL A 64 -5.61 -14.59 15.07
N THR A 65 -6.40 -14.97 14.07
CA THR A 65 -6.18 -14.61 12.65
C THR A 65 -6.08 -13.09 12.43
N GLN A 66 -6.87 -12.32 13.18
CA GLN A 66 -6.90 -10.85 13.06
C GLN A 66 -5.69 -10.16 13.73
N GLY A 67 -4.85 -10.89 14.42
CA GLY A 67 -3.74 -10.35 15.22
C GLY A 67 -4.04 -10.36 16.73
N ILE A 68 -2.98 -10.32 17.53
CA ILE A 68 -3.11 -10.39 18.99
C ILE A 68 -3.91 -9.21 19.55
N PRO A 69 -4.80 -9.46 20.53
CA PRO A 69 -5.73 -8.45 21.05
C PRO A 69 -5.03 -7.17 21.54
N GLU A 70 -3.91 -7.31 22.23
CA GLU A 70 -3.15 -6.21 22.80
C GLU A 70 -2.62 -5.25 21.72
N LEU A 71 -2.11 -5.80 20.60
CA LEU A 71 -1.64 -4.99 19.47
C LEU A 71 -2.80 -4.28 18.79
N ARG A 72 -3.90 -5.00 18.54
CA ARG A 72 -5.10 -4.42 17.92
C ARG A 72 -5.68 -3.30 18.79
N GLN A 73 -5.77 -3.52 20.09
CA GLN A 73 -6.28 -2.52 21.04
C GLN A 73 -5.40 -1.25 21.05
N GLY A 74 -4.08 -1.40 21.19
CA GLY A 74 -3.15 -0.28 21.15
C GLY A 74 -3.19 0.51 19.83
N LEU A 75 -3.38 -0.18 18.70
CA LEU A 75 -3.55 0.49 17.40
C LEU A 75 -4.90 1.21 17.29
N LYS A 76 -5.99 0.62 17.80
CA LYS A 76 -7.31 1.28 17.86
C LYS A 76 -7.25 2.58 18.65
N GLU A 77 -6.64 2.54 19.83
CA GLU A 77 -6.45 3.73 20.67
C GLU A 77 -5.62 4.81 19.96
N LYS A 78 -4.49 4.42 19.36
CA LYS A 78 -3.62 5.33 18.58
C LYS A 78 -4.33 5.97 17.39
N ARG A 79 -5.26 5.26 16.75
CA ARG A 79 -6.00 5.72 15.58
C ARG A 79 -7.34 6.38 15.92
N GLY A 80 -7.69 6.51 17.20
CA GLY A 80 -8.96 7.07 17.64
C GLY A 80 -10.18 6.24 17.22
N ILE A 81 -10.00 4.93 17.02
CA ILE A 81 -11.07 3.98 16.72
C ILE A 81 -11.63 3.51 18.06
N ALA A 82 -12.63 4.21 18.59
CA ALA A 82 -13.19 3.93 19.90
C ALA A 82 -14.47 3.09 19.82
N GLY A 83 -14.64 2.18 20.79
CA GLY A 83 -15.90 1.52 21.11
C GLY A 83 -16.45 0.57 20.03
N GLU A 84 -17.77 0.55 19.90
CA GLU A 84 -18.53 -0.22 18.91
C GLU A 84 -18.55 0.45 17.53
N SER A 85 -17.37 0.77 17.02
CA SER A 85 -17.21 1.28 15.66
C SER A 85 -17.43 0.13 14.64
N GLU A 86 -18.03 0.43 13.50
CA GLU A 86 -18.07 -0.48 12.34
C GLU A 86 -16.68 -0.77 11.79
N ARG A 87 -15.66 -0.06 12.27
CA ARG A 87 -14.25 -0.21 11.88
C ARG A 87 -13.58 -1.28 12.73
N ASP A 88 -12.79 -2.12 12.09
CA ASP A 88 -11.95 -3.08 12.76
C ASP A 88 -10.51 -3.07 12.21
N LEU A 89 -9.60 -3.74 12.91
CA LEU A 89 -8.20 -3.85 12.55
C LEU A 89 -7.85 -5.30 12.24
N PHE A 90 -7.11 -5.48 11.16
CA PHE A 90 -6.54 -6.76 10.77
C PHE A 90 -5.02 -6.61 10.62
N ILE A 91 -4.25 -7.42 11.35
CA ILE A 91 -2.79 -7.41 11.29
C ILE A 91 -2.35 -8.38 10.18
N CYS A 92 -1.55 -7.88 9.25
CA CYS A 92 -1.10 -8.64 8.08
C CYS A 92 0.42 -8.50 7.87
N SER A 93 0.96 -9.24 6.91
CA SER A 93 2.39 -9.24 6.57
C SER A 93 2.75 -8.01 5.73
N GLY A 94 2.88 -6.86 6.38
CA GLY A 94 3.19 -5.59 5.74
C GLY A 94 2.05 -5.06 4.86
N THR A 95 2.25 -3.87 4.28
CA THR A 95 1.25 -3.23 3.42
C THR A 95 0.92 -4.06 2.18
N SER A 96 1.91 -4.70 1.56
CA SER A 96 1.67 -5.58 0.40
C SER A 96 0.76 -6.76 0.73
N GLY A 97 0.89 -7.35 1.94
CA GLY A 97 -0.03 -8.37 2.43
C GLY A 97 -1.45 -7.84 2.60
N GLY A 98 -1.58 -6.63 3.15
CA GLY A 98 -2.88 -5.95 3.31
C GLY A 98 -3.55 -5.65 1.97
N LEU A 99 -2.80 -5.10 1.01
CA LEU A 99 -3.27 -4.85 -0.35
C LEU A 99 -3.75 -6.13 -1.03
N ASN A 100 -2.96 -7.21 -0.94
CA ASN A 100 -3.34 -8.49 -1.52
C ASN A 100 -4.64 -9.03 -0.92
N LEU A 101 -4.78 -8.99 0.41
CA LEU A 101 -6.01 -9.44 1.09
C LEU A 101 -7.22 -8.60 0.69
N ALA A 102 -7.08 -7.28 0.64
CA ALA A 102 -8.15 -6.38 0.24
C ALA A 102 -8.61 -6.67 -1.20
N LEU A 103 -7.67 -6.74 -2.14
CA LEU A 103 -7.99 -7.00 -3.54
C LEU A 103 -8.61 -8.39 -3.74
N MET A 104 -8.03 -9.45 -3.13
CA MET A 104 -8.56 -10.80 -3.23
C MET A 104 -9.96 -10.96 -2.62
N SER A 105 -10.33 -10.12 -1.65
CA SER A 105 -11.65 -10.18 -1.01
C SER A 105 -12.71 -9.32 -1.70
N MET A 106 -12.31 -8.33 -2.51
CA MET A 106 -13.24 -7.32 -3.05
C MET A 106 -13.34 -7.33 -4.59
N ILE A 107 -12.35 -7.88 -5.30
CA ILE A 107 -12.25 -7.81 -6.76
C ILE A 107 -12.62 -9.15 -7.38
N ASN A 108 -13.56 -9.12 -8.31
CA ASN A 108 -13.90 -10.24 -9.20
C ASN A 108 -13.20 -10.11 -10.55
N GLU A 109 -13.31 -11.15 -11.36
CA GLU A 109 -12.75 -11.13 -12.73
C GLU A 109 -13.43 -10.04 -13.57
N GLY A 110 -12.59 -9.15 -14.11
CA GLY A 110 -13.02 -8.05 -14.97
C GLY A 110 -13.41 -6.76 -14.25
N ASP A 111 -13.43 -6.75 -12.91
CA ASP A 111 -13.61 -5.52 -12.14
C ASP A 111 -12.43 -4.57 -12.37
N GLU A 112 -12.70 -3.29 -12.54
CA GLU A 112 -11.69 -2.27 -12.75
C GLU A 112 -11.22 -1.66 -11.43
N VAL A 113 -9.89 -1.46 -11.33
CA VAL A 113 -9.27 -0.80 -10.18
C VAL A 113 -8.47 0.40 -10.68
N ILE A 114 -8.90 1.60 -10.30
CA ILE A 114 -8.24 2.86 -10.63
C ILE A 114 -7.11 3.11 -9.63
N PHE A 115 -5.96 3.58 -10.12
CA PHE A 115 -4.86 4.11 -9.31
C PHE A 115 -4.05 5.14 -10.11
N PHE A 116 -3.13 5.85 -9.48
CA PHE A 116 -2.52 7.05 -10.02
C PHE A 116 -1.08 6.82 -10.50
N ASP A 117 -0.78 7.20 -11.74
CA ASP A 117 0.56 7.08 -12.35
C ASP A 117 1.32 8.43 -12.17
N PRO A 118 2.56 8.40 -11.61
CA PRO A 118 3.36 7.22 -11.19
C PRO A 118 2.84 6.51 -9.94
N TYR A 119 2.91 5.18 -9.94
CA TYR A 119 2.35 4.32 -8.90
C TYR A 119 3.39 3.37 -8.27
N PHE A 120 3.04 2.83 -7.11
CA PHE A 120 3.82 1.73 -6.53
C PHE A 120 3.74 0.49 -7.44
N VAL A 121 4.90 -0.01 -7.83
CA VAL A 121 5.09 -1.05 -8.86
C VAL A 121 4.21 -2.29 -8.71
N MET A 122 3.76 -2.61 -7.50
CA MET A 122 2.95 -3.81 -7.26
C MET A 122 1.46 -3.65 -7.57
N TYR A 123 0.90 -2.43 -7.63
CA TYR A 123 -0.54 -2.26 -7.81
C TYR A 123 -1.10 -2.99 -9.04
N PRO A 124 -0.58 -2.78 -10.26
CA PRO A 124 -1.14 -3.46 -11.43
C PRO A 124 -0.99 -4.99 -11.36
N SER A 125 0.08 -5.46 -10.73
CA SER A 125 0.32 -6.89 -10.55
C SER A 125 -0.67 -7.52 -9.58
N LEU A 126 -0.90 -6.90 -8.42
CA LEU A 126 -1.85 -7.37 -7.42
C LEU A 126 -3.29 -7.34 -7.95
N VAL A 127 -3.67 -6.29 -8.69
CA VAL A 127 -4.99 -6.19 -9.34
C VAL A 127 -5.20 -7.35 -10.31
N ARG A 128 -4.23 -7.61 -11.20
CA ARG A 128 -4.32 -8.75 -12.14
C ARG A 128 -4.34 -10.09 -11.43
N MET A 129 -3.61 -10.26 -10.33
CA MET A 129 -3.66 -11.49 -9.52
C MET A 129 -5.05 -11.76 -8.96
N ALA A 130 -5.75 -10.71 -8.56
CA ALA A 130 -7.13 -10.81 -8.09
C ALA A 130 -8.16 -11.03 -9.22
N GLY A 131 -7.73 -10.98 -10.50
CA GLY A 131 -8.61 -11.10 -11.67
C GLY A 131 -9.11 -9.75 -12.20
N GLY A 132 -8.72 -8.64 -11.57
CA GLY A 132 -9.14 -7.30 -11.94
C GLY A 132 -8.35 -6.71 -13.12
N VAL A 133 -8.87 -5.60 -13.64
CA VAL A 133 -8.29 -4.79 -14.70
C VAL A 133 -7.68 -3.53 -14.10
N PRO A 134 -6.35 -3.34 -14.17
CA PRO A 134 -5.70 -2.13 -13.68
C PRO A 134 -5.98 -0.94 -14.61
N VAL A 135 -6.41 0.18 -14.03
CA VAL A 135 -6.72 1.44 -14.73
C VAL A 135 -5.83 2.55 -14.16
N PRO A 136 -4.59 2.69 -14.65
CA PRO A 136 -3.70 3.77 -14.23
C PRO A 136 -4.16 5.12 -14.79
N LEU A 137 -4.27 6.13 -13.95
CA LEU A 137 -4.56 7.50 -14.34
C LEU A 137 -3.32 8.37 -14.19
N ASP A 138 -2.89 8.96 -15.29
CA ASP A 138 -1.78 9.91 -15.30
C ASP A 138 -2.13 11.17 -14.50
N CYS A 139 -1.33 11.47 -13.47
CA CYS A 139 -1.48 12.66 -12.63
C CYS A 139 -0.95 13.95 -13.30
N GLY A 140 -0.27 13.86 -14.45
CA GLY A 140 0.31 14.99 -15.14
C GLY A 140 1.45 15.67 -14.39
N GLU A 141 1.72 16.93 -14.75
CA GLU A 141 2.75 17.73 -14.09
C GLU A 141 2.35 18.03 -12.64
N GLY A 142 3.30 17.82 -11.70
CA GLY A 142 3.08 18.02 -10.27
C GLY A 142 2.45 16.84 -9.52
N PHE A 143 2.11 15.76 -10.20
CA PHE A 143 1.66 14.48 -9.63
C PHE A 143 0.47 14.60 -8.66
N GLN A 144 -0.44 15.55 -8.93
CA GLN A 144 -1.64 15.77 -8.12
C GLN A 144 -2.83 14.95 -8.65
N ILE A 145 -3.68 14.50 -7.73
CA ILE A 145 -4.92 13.82 -8.10
C ILE A 145 -5.92 14.84 -8.67
N ASP A 146 -6.35 14.63 -9.89
CA ASP A 146 -7.45 15.36 -10.52
C ASP A 146 -8.74 14.55 -10.39
N VAL A 147 -9.59 14.94 -9.45
CA VAL A 147 -10.84 14.25 -9.13
C VAL A 147 -11.82 14.25 -10.32
N GLY A 148 -11.79 15.29 -11.16
CA GLY A 148 -12.62 15.34 -12.37
C GLY A 148 -12.19 14.29 -13.41
N ARG A 149 -10.89 14.04 -13.55
CA ARG A 149 -10.38 12.94 -14.40
C ARG A 149 -10.71 11.56 -13.81
N VAL A 150 -10.70 11.42 -12.48
CA VAL A 150 -11.14 10.18 -11.82
C VAL A 150 -12.60 9.90 -12.15
N GLU A 151 -13.47 10.91 -12.03
CA GLU A 151 -14.91 10.77 -12.35
C GLU A 151 -15.15 10.33 -13.79
N GLN A 152 -14.39 10.89 -14.73
CA GLN A 152 -14.48 10.51 -16.15
C GLN A 152 -14.01 9.08 -16.43
N ALA A 153 -13.14 8.53 -15.58
CA ALA A 153 -12.60 7.18 -15.73
C ALA A 153 -13.46 6.11 -15.05
N ILE A 154 -14.39 6.49 -14.18
CA ILE A 154 -15.31 5.55 -13.53
C ILE A 154 -16.28 4.97 -14.57
N THR A 155 -16.38 3.65 -14.59
CA THR A 155 -17.34 2.88 -15.41
C THR A 155 -18.20 2.00 -14.53
N ASP A 156 -19.17 1.31 -15.11
CA ASP A 156 -20.01 0.30 -14.41
C ASP A 156 -19.18 -0.90 -13.87
N LYS A 157 -17.94 -1.03 -14.31
CA LYS A 157 -17.00 -2.07 -13.86
C LYS A 157 -16.03 -1.58 -12.77
N THR A 158 -15.99 -0.28 -12.51
CA THR A 158 -15.07 0.27 -11.53
C THR A 158 -15.48 -0.16 -10.13
N LYS A 159 -14.64 -0.92 -9.46
CA LYS A 159 -14.90 -1.49 -8.14
C LYS A 159 -14.13 -0.80 -7.03
N MET A 160 -12.92 -0.31 -7.35
CA MET A 160 -12.04 0.26 -6.34
C MET A 160 -11.18 1.38 -6.91
N ILE A 161 -10.89 2.37 -6.07
CA ILE A 161 -9.87 3.40 -6.29
C ILE A 161 -8.80 3.22 -5.23
N ILE A 162 -7.54 3.10 -5.63
CA ILE A 162 -6.38 3.05 -4.73
C ILE A 162 -5.65 4.38 -4.82
N PHE A 163 -5.44 5.07 -3.68
CA PHE A 163 -4.54 6.21 -3.62
C PHE A 163 -3.47 6.00 -2.55
N ASN A 164 -2.27 6.55 -2.78
CA ASN A 164 -1.14 6.44 -1.89
C ASN A 164 -0.67 7.84 -1.47
N SER A 165 -0.72 8.13 -0.17
CA SER A 165 -0.30 9.43 0.35
C SER A 165 0.36 9.28 1.74
N PRO A 166 1.61 9.74 1.90
CA PRO A 166 2.56 10.23 0.88
C PRO A 166 2.84 9.19 -0.21
N SER A 167 3.01 9.64 -1.45
CA SER A 167 3.07 8.76 -2.62
C SER A 167 4.45 8.14 -2.85
N ASN A 168 4.50 6.89 -3.25
CA ASN A 168 5.65 6.24 -3.84
C ASN A 168 5.39 6.08 -5.35
N PRO A 169 6.23 6.65 -6.25
CA PRO A 169 7.60 7.14 -6.01
C PRO A 169 7.74 8.66 -5.84
N THR A 170 6.67 9.46 -5.93
CA THR A 170 6.78 10.91 -6.12
C THR A 170 7.05 11.69 -4.83
N GLY A 171 6.71 11.13 -3.66
CA GLY A 171 6.75 11.82 -2.37
C GLY A 171 5.66 12.87 -2.17
N VAL A 172 4.77 13.04 -3.13
CA VAL A 172 3.68 14.03 -3.06
C VAL A 172 2.68 13.63 -1.97
N VAL A 173 2.24 14.61 -1.19
CA VAL A 173 1.20 14.49 -0.19
C VAL A 173 -0.11 15.01 -0.77
N THR A 174 -1.12 14.17 -0.82
CA THR A 174 -2.47 14.55 -1.25
C THR A 174 -3.10 15.46 -0.19
N SER A 175 -3.65 16.60 -0.60
CA SER A 175 -4.28 17.55 0.32
C SER A 175 -5.56 16.99 0.94
N GLU A 176 -5.91 17.48 2.13
CA GLU A 176 -7.15 17.10 2.81
C GLU A 176 -8.39 17.36 1.93
N THR A 177 -8.40 18.46 1.18
CA THR A 177 -9.47 18.78 0.26
C THR A 177 -9.61 17.74 -0.85
N GLN A 178 -8.52 17.37 -1.49
CA GLN A 178 -8.52 16.33 -2.53
C GLN A 178 -8.96 14.96 -1.99
N ILE A 179 -8.54 14.60 -0.76
CA ILE A 179 -8.96 13.34 -0.13
C ILE A 179 -10.48 13.34 0.12
N LYS A 180 -11.04 14.46 0.61
CA LYS A 180 -12.48 14.61 0.81
C LYS A 180 -13.26 14.53 -0.50
N GLU A 181 -12.84 15.26 -1.52
CA GLU A 181 -13.45 15.20 -2.85
C GLU A 181 -13.41 13.80 -3.44
N LEU A 182 -12.28 13.09 -3.29
CA LEU A 182 -12.14 11.70 -3.75
C LEU A 182 -13.06 10.74 -2.97
N ALA A 183 -13.21 10.94 -1.67
CA ALA A 183 -14.10 10.14 -0.83
C ALA A 183 -15.58 10.38 -1.18
N GLU A 184 -15.97 11.63 -1.41
CA GLU A 184 -17.32 12.00 -1.86
C GLU A 184 -17.63 11.39 -3.24
N LEU A 185 -16.65 11.44 -4.15
CA LEU A 185 -16.78 10.82 -5.47
C LEU A 185 -16.95 9.30 -5.37
N ALA A 186 -16.12 8.63 -4.58
CA ALA A 186 -16.19 7.19 -4.36
C ALA A 186 -17.55 6.79 -3.76
N GLN A 187 -18.05 7.54 -2.79
CA GLN A 187 -19.39 7.33 -2.21
C GLN A 187 -20.51 7.54 -3.23
N LYS A 188 -20.43 8.60 -4.04
CA LYS A 188 -21.41 8.91 -5.09
C LYS A 188 -21.58 7.78 -6.09
N HIS A 189 -20.50 7.09 -6.43
CA HIS A 189 -20.47 6.03 -7.43
C HIS A 189 -20.49 4.60 -6.83
N ASP A 190 -20.63 4.47 -5.50
CA ASP A 190 -20.57 3.17 -4.79
C ASP A 190 -19.29 2.37 -5.11
N VAL A 191 -18.15 3.08 -5.15
CA VAL A 191 -16.83 2.53 -5.42
C VAL A 191 -16.02 2.49 -4.13
N ALA A 192 -15.32 1.38 -3.87
CA ALA A 192 -14.45 1.28 -2.69
C ALA A 192 -13.24 2.21 -2.81
N LEU A 193 -12.91 2.91 -1.71
CA LEU A 193 -11.72 3.75 -1.65
C LEU A 193 -10.67 3.11 -0.73
N LEU A 194 -9.52 2.73 -1.27
CA LEU A 194 -8.39 2.16 -0.54
C LEU A 194 -7.29 3.21 -0.40
N SER A 195 -6.97 3.56 0.85
CA SER A 195 -5.86 4.47 1.19
C SER A 195 -4.62 3.68 1.59
N ASP A 196 -3.55 3.80 0.82
CA ASP A 196 -2.23 3.27 1.17
C ASP A 196 -1.44 4.37 1.89
N GLU A 197 -1.34 4.23 3.21
CA GLU A 197 -0.73 5.21 4.11
C GLU A 197 0.62 4.74 4.67
N ILE A 198 1.36 3.88 3.96
CA ILE A 198 2.63 3.30 4.43
C ILE A 198 3.63 4.36 4.92
N TYR A 199 3.62 5.55 4.32
CA TYR A 199 4.53 6.64 4.65
C TYR A 199 3.92 7.71 5.57
N SER A 200 2.71 7.52 6.09
CA SER A 200 2.02 8.52 6.92
C SER A 200 2.81 8.92 8.18
N CYS A 201 3.58 7.99 8.76
CA CYS A 201 4.41 8.29 9.94
C CYS A 201 5.56 9.27 9.64
N LEU A 202 6.02 9.37 8.40
CA LEU A 202 7.12 10.26 8.03
C LEU A 202 6.71 11.74 8.05
N LEU A 203 5.42 12.03 7.96
CA LEU A 203 4.90 13.40 8.07
C LEU A 203 5.02 13.98 9.49
N TYR A 204 5.10 13.12 10.50
CA TYR A 204 5.16 13.51 11.91
C TYR A 204 6.56 13.45 12.51
N THR A 205 7.48 12.71 11.89
CA THR A 205 8.82 12.44 12.43
C THR A 205 9.91 13.32 11.86
N SER A 206 9.63 14.06 10.79
CA SER A 206 10.54 15.06 10.23
C SER A 206 9.98 16.46 10.52
N PRO A 207 10.42 17.12 11.63
CA PRO A 207 10.12 18.54 11.77
C PRO A 207 10.73 19.26 10.56
N SER A 208 9.87 19.91 9.79
CA SER A 208 10.33 20.76 8.71
C SER A 208 11.24 21.84 9.30
N PRO A 209 12.44 22.10 8.73
CA PRO A 209 13.24 23.25 9.15
C PRO A 209 12.56 24.59 8.90
N ARG A 210 11.32 24.57 8.39
CA ARG A 210 10.50 25.75 8.06
C ARG A 210 9.33 25.94 9.01
N ASP A 211 9.13 25.04 9.97
CA ASP A 211 8.19 25.16 11.09
C ASP A 211 8.99 25.71 12.32
#